data_112e96d4b0b7701a5446d47e54d960dc
#
_entry.id   112e96d4b0b7701a5446d47e54d960dc
#
_cell.length_a   1.000
_cell.length_b   1.000
_cell.length_c   1.000
_cell.angle_alpha   90.00
_cell.angle_beta   90.00
_cell.angle_gamma   90.00
#
_symmetry.space_group_name_H-M   'P 1'
#
loop_
_entity.id
_entity.type
_entity.pdbx_description
1 polymer ?
#
loop_
_entity_poly.entity_id
_entity_poly.type
_entity_poly.pdbx_seq_one_letter_code
_entity_poly.pdbx_strand_id
1 'polypeptide(L)'
;MGLIPLGILSSAATIFPSFIPDLVARYDASDLSSIALSGSDVTQWNDVSGNARHATQGTSTNRPKSGTRTINGINAIDFDGTNDYLFNNGVAASFSGADKPFTVFIMQARDVTGNLVPWSLGSTTTATPYFWQRGDTLQLRDSSSNITVLTTTGISAATPLFATFRSSGLNFTGYLNKTLVNTGTAYDRGTITLNRGTIGAFSSIGGVVGTFGEFFNGLIGELIYYNRELTALEVSQVHDYLSAKWGI
;
A
#
# COMPACT_ATOMS: atom_id res chain seq x y z
N MET A 1 28.67 -48.17 -1.87
CA MET A 1 28.69 -46.78 -1.39
C MET A 1 27.56 -46.08 -2.12
N GLY A 2 26.38 -46.05 -1.49
CA GLY A 2 25.16 -45.53 -2.12
C GLY A 2 25.12 -44.00 -2.02
N LEU A 3 24.92 -43.33 -3.14
CA LEU A 3 24.64 -41.91 -3.20
C LEU A 3 23.24 -41.67 -2.57
N ILE A 4 23.20 -40.91 -1.48
CA ILE A 4 21.96 -40.38 -0.95
C ILE A 4 21.46 -39.33 -1.96
N PRO A 5 20.24 -39.46 -2.51
CA PRO A 5 19.71 -38.42 -3.38
C PRO A 5 19.55 -37.15 -2.56
N LEU A 6 20.13 -36.04 -3.05
CA LEU A 6 19.93 -34.70 -2.51
C LEU A 6 18.43 -34.42 -2.54
N GLY A 7 17.81 -34.40 -1.36
CA GLY A 7 16.40 -34.13 -1.22
C GLY A 7 16.07 -32.81 -1.90
N ILE A 8 15.02 -32.81 -2.68
CA ILE A 8 14.35 -31.63 -3.21
C ILE A 8 14.12 -30.71 -2.01
N LEU A 9 14.83 -29.58 -1.97
CA LEU A 9 14.46 -28.49 -1.05
C LEU A 9 13.06 -28.06 -1.46
N SER A 10 12.06 -28.58 -0.77
CA SER A 10 10.73 -28.02 -0.80
C SER A 10 10.93 -26.52 -0.54
N SER A 11 10.51 -25.67 -1.48
CA SER A 11 10.45 -24.24 -1.23
C SER A 11 9.60 -24.08 0.02
N ALA A 12 10.22 -23.61 1.11
CA ALA A 12 9.45 -23.31 2.32
C ALA A 12 8.33 -22.38 1.90
N ALA A 13 7.08 -22.75 2.21
CA ALA A 13 5.94 -21.90 1.92
C ALA A 13 6.25 -20.50 2.47
N THR A 14 6.12 -19.49 1.63
CA THR A 14 6.45 -18.12 2.00
C THR A 14 5.45 -17.64 3.04
N ILE A 15 5.84 -17.65 4.30
CA ILE A 15 4.98 -17.30 5.43
C ILE A 15 5.15 -15.82 5.74
N PHE A 16 4.02 -15.11 5.83
CA PHE A 16 4.02 -13.72 6.29
C PHE A 16 4.57 -13.64 7.73
N PRO A 17 5.48 -12.67 8.03
CA PRO A 17 6.07 -12.53 9.37
C PRO A 17 5.05 -11.93 10.36
N SER A 18 4.02 -12.69 10.70
CA SER A 18 2.90 -12.28 11.58
C SER A 18 3.32 -11.99 13.02
N PHE A 19 4.55 -12.37 13.41
CA PHE A 19 5.12 -12.07 14.72
C PHE A 19 5.57 -10.61 14.87
N ILE A 20 5.66 -9.83 13.77
CA ILE A 20 5.99 -8.40 13.82
C ILE A 20 4.79 -7.66 14.40
N PRO A 21 4.91 -7.02 15.59
CA PRO A 21 3.78 -6.36 16.25
C PRO A 21 3.33 -5.09 15.55
N ASP A 22 2.18 -4.56 16.00
CA ASP A 22 1.60 -3.29 15.54
C ASP A 22 1.19 -3.26 14.06
N LEU A 23 0.89 -4.46 13.51
CA LEU A 23 0.25 -4.59 12.21
C LEU A 23 -1.15 -3.96 12.27
N VAL A 24 -1.38 -2.94 11.45
CA VAL A 24 -2.67 -2.22 11.37
C VAL A 24 -3.64 -2.92 10.45
N ALA A 25 -3.20 -3.24 9.24
CA ALA A 25 -3.98 -3.94 8.24
C ALA A 25 -3.05 -4.62 7.23
N ARG A 26 -3.53 -5.72 6.64
CA ARG A 26 -2.89 -6.40 5.53
C ARG A 26 -3.94 -6.83 4.52
N TYR A 27 -3.79 -6.37 3.30
CA TYR A 27 -4.62 -6.75 2.16
C TYR A 27 -3.77 -7.59 1.22
N ASP A 28 -4.22 -8.82 0.94
CA ASP A 28 -3.47 -9.82 0.18
C ASP A 28 -4.34 -10.34 -0.98
N ALA A 29 -4.06 -9.89 -2.20
CA ALA A 29 -4.83 -10.27 -3.37
C ALA A 29 -4.59 -11.73 -3.81
N SER A 30 -3.51 -12.36 -3.37
CA SER A 30 -3.26 -13.77 -3.65
C SER A 30 -4.19 -14.71 -2.86
N ASP A 31 -4.72 -14.24 -1.73
CA ASP A 31 -5.73 -14.93 -0.95
C ASP A 31 -7.13 -14.63 -1.51
N LEU A 32 -7.57 -15.42 -2.47
CA LEU A 32 -8.88 -15.26 -3.11
C LEU A 32 -10.04 -15.33 -2.12
N SER A 33 -9.88 -16.03 -0.99
CA SER A 33 -10.91 -16.10 0.06
C SER A 33 -11.09 -14.77 0.80
N SER A 34 -10.10 -13.88 0.72
CA SER A 34 -10.17 -12.54 1.30
C SER A 34 -10.92 -11.53 0.43
N ILE A 35 -11.34 -11.90 -0.80
CA ILE A 35 -11.92 -10.97 -1.77
C ILE A 35 -13.39 -11.32 -1.99
N ALA A 36 -14.30 -10.43 -1.60
CA ALA A 36 -15.71 -10.55 -1.93
C ALA A 36 -15.99 -9.89 -3.29
N LEU A 37 -16.67 -10.62 -4.17
CA LEU A 37 -16.89 -10.23 -5.55
C LEU A 37 -18.39 -10.12 -5.92
N SER A 38 -18.67 -9.29 -6.93
CA SER A 38 -19.90 -9.30 -7.71
C SER A 38 -19.51 -9.45 -9.18
N GLY A 39 -19.53 -10.67 -9.71
CA GLY A 39 -18.83 -11.00 -10.95
C GLY A 39 -17.33 -10.94 -10.75
N SER A 40 -16.63 -10.10 -11.51
CA SER A 40 -15.19 -9.80 -11.30
C SER A 40 -14.95 -8.55 -10.43
N ASP A 41 -16.01 -7.79 -10.10
CA ASP A 41 -15.92 -6.52 -9.41
C ASP A 41 -15.72 -6.72 -7.91
N VAL A 42 -14.69 -6.12 -7.33
CA VAL A 42 -14.37 -6.23 -5.91
C VAL A 42 -15.32 -5.35 -5.10
N THR A 43 -16.19 -5.98 -4.31
CA THR A 43 -17.07 -5.29 -3.36
C THR A 43 -16.40 -5.04 -2.03
N GLN A 44 -15.52 -5.99 -1.63
CA GLN A 44 -14.74 -5.90 -0.40
C GLN A 44 -13.42 -6.67 -0.55
N TRP A 45 -12.34 -6.09 -0.07
CA TRP A 45 -11.05 -6.74 0.13
C TRP A 45 -10.79 -6.84 1.63
N ASN A 46 -10.82 -8.06 2.14
CA ASN A 46 -10.72 -8.30 3.58
C ASN A 46 -9.31 -8.02 4.10
N ASP A 47 -9.24 -7.34 5.21
CA ASP A 47 -8.05 -7.26 6.03
C ASP A 47 -7.77 -8.62 6.66
N VAL A 48 -6.63 -9.21 6.34
CA VAL A 48 -6.18 -10.52 6.84
C VAL A 48 -5.21 -10.38 8.03
N SER A 49 -5.08 -9.18 8.60
CA SER A 49 -4.29 -8.95 9.82
C SER A 49 -5.00 -9.41 11.09
N GLY A 50 -6.31 -9.64 11.04
CA GLY A 50 -7.16 -9.93 12.20
C GLY A 50 -7.82 -8.70 12.83
N ASN A 51 -7.53 -7.48 12.34
CA ASN A 51 -8.08 -6.22 12.90
C ASN A 51 -9.41 -5.80 12.27
N ALA A 52 -9.93 -6.55 11.29
CA ALA A 52 -11.20 -6.33 10.61
C ALA A 52 -11.35 -4.93 9.94
N ARG A 53 -10.25 -4.36 9.45
CA ARG A 53 -10.24 -3.08 8.73
C ARG A 53 -10.40 -3.29 7.23
N HIS A 54 -11.51 -3.90 6.84
CA HIS A 54 -11.79 -4.27 5.45
C HIS A 54 -11.86 -3.04 4.54
N ALA A 55 -11.39 -3.21 3.29
CA ALA A 55 -11.54 -2.22 2.24
C ALA A 55 -12.78 -2.51 1.42
N THR A 56 -13.65 -1.50 1.18
CA THR A 56 -14.98 -1.72 0.57
C THR A 56 -15.29 -0.71 -0.52
N GLN A 57 -16.15 -1.11 -1.50
CA GLN A 57 -16.72 -0.22 -2.51
C GLN A 57 -18.19 -0.56 -2.78
N GLY A 58 -19.09 0.33 -2.35
CA GLY A 58 -20.54 0.17 -2.54
C GLY A 58 -21.00 0.46 -3.97
N THR A 59 -20.37 1.44 -4.65
CA THR A 59 -20.75 1.89 -5.99
C THR A 59 -20.15 0.97 -7.06
N SER A 60 -20.99 0.29 -7.82
CA SER A 60 -20.54 -0.74 -8.77
C SER A 60 -19.59 -0.22 -9.85
N THR A 61 -19.80 1.02 -10.33
CA THR A 61 -18.96 1.64 -11.37
C THR A 61 -17.57 2.02 -10.90
N ASN A 62 -17.31 1.99 -9.58
CA ASN A 62 -16.02 2.40 -8.99
C ASN A 62 -15.27 1.23 -8.39
N ARG A 63 -15.66 0.00 -8.73
CA ARG A 63 -15.07 -1.23 -8.19
C ARG A 63 -13.92 -1.69 -9.07
N PRO A 64 -12.72 -1.85 -8.51
CA PRO A 64 -11.63 -2.53 -9.21
C PRO A 64 -11.98 -4.00 -9.41
N LYS A 65 -11.21 -4.70 -10.24
CA LYS A 65 -11.48 -6.10 -10.61
C LYS A 65 -10.48 -7.05 -9.97
N SER A 66 -10.90 -8.30 -9.81
CA SER A 66 -10.04 -9.41 -9.41
C SER A 66 -10.25 -10.60 -10.35
N GLY A 67 -9.19 -11.40 -10.52
CA GLY A 67 -9.21 -12.55 -11.43
C GLY A 67 -9.06 -12.19 -12.92
N THR A 68 -8.80 -10.92 -13.24
CA THR A 68 -8.63 -10.42 -14.60
C THR A 68 -7.17 -10.41 -15.02
N ARG A 69 -6.28 -10.03 -14.11
CA ARG A 69 -4.84 -9.89 -14.36
C ARG A 69 -4.01 -10.40 -13.17
N THR A 70 -2.73 -10.65 -13.41
CA THR A 70 -1.80 -11.20 -12.41
C THR A 70 -0.50 -10.43 -12.38
N ILE A 71 0.18 -10.46 -11.24
CA ILE A 71 1.59 -10.10 -11.09
C ILE A 71 2.37 -11.41 -10.98
N ASN A 72 3.26 -11.67 -11.95
CA ASN A 72 4.07 -12.89 -12.01
C ASN A 72 3.24 -14.19 -11.83
N GLY A 73 2.03 -14.24 -12.40
CA GLY A 73 1.12 -15.39 -12.30
C GLY A 73 0.28 -15.46 -11.03
N ILE A 74 0.43 -14.51 -10.12
CA ILE A 74 -0.31 -14.43 -8.85
C ILE A 74 -1.41 -13.39 -8.99
N ASN A 75 -2.65 -13.69 -8.52
CA ASN A 75 -3.77 -12.76 -8.60
C ASN A 75 -3.45 -11.42 -7.94
N ALA A 76 -3.91 -10.34 -8.57
CA ALA A 76 -3.82 -8.98 -8.07
C ALA A 76 -5.15 -8.23 -8.30
N ILE A 77 -5.37 -7.16 -7.56
CA ILE A 77 -6.51 -6.27 -7.80
C ILE A 77 -6.15 -5.30 -8.92
N ASP A 78 -7.01 -5.23 -9.93
CA ASP A 78 -6.83 -4.49 -11.17
C ASP A 78 -7.65 -3.19 -11.14
N PHE A 79 -6.96 -2.05 -11.17
CA PHE A 79 -7.52 -0.69 -11.15
C PHE A 79 -7.40 -0.06 -12.54
N ASP A 80 -8.48 0.48 -13.06
CA ASP A 80 -8.60 0.96 -14.46
C ASP A 80 -8.01 2.37 -14.72
N GLY A 81 -7.61 3.08 -13.66
CA GLY A 81 -7.08 4.44 -13.78
C GLY A 81 -8.12 5.52 -14.06
N THR A 82 -9.40 5.19 -14.01
CA THR A 82 -10.51 6.09 -14.37
C THR A 82 -11.34 6.51 -13.16
N ASN A 83 -11.80 5.52 -12.37
CA ASN A 83 -12.69 5.76 -11.24
C ASN A 83 -12.65 4.66 -10.17
N ASP A 84 -11.76 3.67 -10.31
CA ASP A 84 -11.65 2.55 -9.39
C ASP A 84 -10.97 2.96 -8.07
N TYR A 85 -11.61 2.62 -6.96
CA TYR A 85 -11.00 2.73 -5.63
C TYR A 85 -11.76 1.90 -4.58
N LEU A 86 -11.08 1.63 -3.45
CA LEU A 86 -11.69 1.03 -2.26
C LEU A 86 -11.50 1.95 -1.05
N PHE A 87 -12.49 2.02 -0.16
CA PHE A 87 -12.35 2.70 1.14
C PHE A 87 -11.77 1.75 2.19
N ASN A 88 -10.73 2.18 2.88
CA ASN A 88 -10.17 1.50 4.05
C ASN A 88 -10.10 2.44 5.28
N ASN A 89 -11.20 3.11 5.57
CA ASN A 89 -11.29 4.17 6.59
C ASN A 89 -10.80 3.72 7.97
N GLY A 90 -10.98 2.44 8.34
CA GLY A 90 -10.51 1.89 9.60
C GLY A 90 -8.98 1.91 9.77
N VAL A 91 -8.23 2.01 8.66
CA VAL A 91 -6.77 2.16 8.68
C VAL A 91 -6.38 3.58 9.10
N ALA A 92 -7.04 4.60 8.55
CA ALA A 92 -6.64 6.00 8.68
C ALA A 92 -6.54 6.47 10.14
N ALA A 93 -7.48 6.06 10.99
CA ALA A 93 -7.51 6.44 12.40
C ALA A 93 -6.25 6.02 13.17
N SER A 94 -5.61 4.90 12.78
CA SER A 94 -4.40 4.39 13.42
C SER A 94 -3.18 5.28 13.19
N PHE A 95 -3.27 6.21 12.24
CA PHE A 95 -2.20 7.15 11.87
C PHE A 95 -2.49 8.58 12.34
N SER A 96 -3.58 8.80 13.08
CA SER A 96 -3.91 10.08 13.70
C SER A 96 -3.04 10.36 14.91
N GLY A 97 -2.73 11.63 15.14
CA GLY A 97 -1.94 12.13 16.29
C GLY A 97 -0.73 12.93 15.84
N ALA A 98 0.13 13.31 16.81
CA ALA A 98 1.34 14.07 16.54
C ALA A 98 2.43 13.15 16.00
N ASP A 99 2.95 13.48 14.83
CA ASP A 99 4.10 12.82 14.17
C ASP A 99 4.15 11.30 14.31
N LYS A 100 2.99 10.65 14.14
CA LYS A 100 2.90 9.19 14.29
C LYS A 100 3.89 8.47 13.37
N PRO A 101 4.76 7.62 13.91
CA PRO A 101 5.62 6.77 13.09
C PRO A 101 4.77 5.76 12.31
N PHE A 102 5.29 5.29 11.19
CA PHE A 102 4.61 4.29 10.38
C PHE A 102 5.58 3.51 9.47
N THR A 103 5.10 2.38 8.97
CA THR A 103 5.72 1.68 7.85
C THR A 103 4.62 1.14 6.95
N VAL A 104 4.70 1.43 5.65
CA VAL A 104 3.76 0.94 4.64
C VAL A 104 4.53 0.22 3.54
N PHE A 105 4.11 -1.00 3.22
CA PHE A 105 4.62 -1.77 2.08
C PHE A 105 3.51 -1.92 1.07
N ILE A 106 3.83 -1.77 -0.20
CA ILE A 106 2.91 -2.01 -1.29
C ILE A 106 3.57 -2.77 -2.42
N MET A 107 2.98 -3.91 -2.79
CA MET A 107 3.29 -4.65 -4.00
C MET A 107 2.42 -4.15 -5.13
N GLN A 108 3.01 -3.62 -6.20
CA GLN A 108 2.28 -2.98 -7.29
C GLN A 108 2.95 -3.18 -8.66
N ALA A 109 2.16 -3.07 -9.71
CA ALA A 109 2.62 -2.93 -11.08
C ALA A 109 1.71 -1.93 -11.79
N ARG A 110 2.21 -0.73 -12.08
CA ARG A 110 1.42 0.30 -12.75
C ARG A 110 1.54 0.18 -14.27
N ASP A 111 0.45 0.47 -14.99
CA ASP A 111 0.43 0.36 -16.45
C ASP A 111 1.02 1.60 -17.12
N VAL A 112 0.95 2.74 -16.47
CA VAL A 112 1.44 4.04 -16.97
C VAL A 112 2.25 4.77 -15.90
N THR A 113 3.05 5.72 -16.31
CA THR A 113 3.74 6.66 -15.40
C THR A 113 2.84 7.86 -15.11
N GLY A 114 3.15 8.61 -14.06
CA GLY A 114 2.44 9.84 -13.71
C GLY A 114 2.04 9.91 -12.24
N ASN A 115 1.12 10.83 -11.95
CA ASN A 115 0.65 11.12 -10.60
C ASN A 115 -0.44 10.14 -10.13
N LEU A 116 -0.14 8.85 -10.20
CA LEU A 116 -1.05 7.80 -9.78
C LEU A 116 -0.96 7.58 -8.27
N VAL A 117 -2.12 7.36 -7.63
CA VAL A 117 -2.19 7.19 -6.17
C VAL A 117 -2.68 5.79 -5.81
N PRO A 118 -1.79 4.86 -5.50
CA PRO A 118 -2.19 3.51 -5.11
C PRO A 118 -2.78 3.44 -3.70
N TRP A 119 -2.43 4.36 -2.81
CA TRP A 119 -3.03 4.50 -1.48
C TRP A 119 -2.93 5.92 -0.96
N SER A 120 -3.93 6.34 -0.17
CA SER A 120 -3.92 7.61 0.54
C SER A 120 -4.64 7.52 1.88
N LEU A 121 -4.22 8.36 2.84
CA LEU A 121 -4.85 8.54 4.13
C LEU A 121 -5.14 10.04 4.36
N GLY A 122 -6.35 10.37 4.74
CA GLY A 122 -6.81 11.75 4.84
C GLY A 122 -8.00 11.94 5.75
N SER A 123 -8.74 13.01 5.53
CA SER A 123 -9.90 13.40 6.34
C SER A 123 -11.16 13.53 5.50
N THR A 124 -12.34 13.28 6.12
CA THR A 124 -13.65 13.51 5.53
C THR A 124 -14.20 14.91 5.81
N THR A 125 -13.57 15.65 6.70
CA THR A 125 -14.08 16.95 7.17
C THR A 125 -13.16 18.13 6.84
N THR A 126 -11.90 17.84 6.55
CA THR A 126 -10.90 18.86 6.21
C THR A 126 -10.18 18.47 4.94
N ALA A 127 -9.81 19.43 4.13
CA ALA A 127 -9.00 19.22 2.94
C ALA A 127 -7.52 18.96 3.27
N THR A 128 -7.18 18.95 4.53
CA THR A 128 -5.85 18.74 5.08
C THR A 128 -5.98 18.22 6.53
N PRO A 129 -5.03 17.49 7.06
CA PRO A 129 -3.81 16.99 6.41
C PRO A 129 -4.05 15.66 5.68
N TYR A 130 -3.12 15.30 4.80
CA TYR A 130 -3.08 14.02 4.12
C TYR A 130 -1.68 13.48 4.07
N PHE A 131 -1.54 12.15 3.91
CA PHE A 131 -0.33 11.57 3.36
C PHE A 131 -0.66 10.42 2.41
N TRP A 132 0.12 10.28 1.34
CA TRP A 132 -0.15 9.33 0.27
C TRP A 132 1.09 9.07 -0.58
N GLN A 133 1.12 7.90 -1.20
CA GLN A 133 2.03 7.69 -2.33
C GLN A 133 1.45 8.37 -3.57
N ARG A 134 2.27 9.15 -4.26
CA ARG A 134 1.92 9.80 -5.53
C ARG A 134 3.00 9.55 -6.56
N GLY A 135 2.70 8.70 -7.53
CA GLY A 135 3.73 8.24 -8.45
C GLY A 135 4.88 7.56 -7.69
N ASP A 136 6.06 8.12 -7.78
CA ASP A 136 7.28 7.67 -7.09
C ASP A 136 7.63 8.51 -5.84
N THR A 137 6.68 9.28 -5.32
CA THR A 137 6.88 10.11 -4.14
C THR A 137 5.98 9.71 -2.99
N LEU A 138 6.44 9.91 -1.75
CA LEU A 138 5.60 10.04 -0.57
C LEU A 138 5.35 11.53 -0.34
N GLN A 139 4.10 11.92 -0.31
CA GLN A 139 3.70 13.31 -0.11
C GLN A 139 2.88 13.45 1.17
N LEU A 140 3.05 14.61 1.79
CA LEU A 140 2.20 15.12 2.85
C LEU A 140 1.50 16.38 2.33
N ARG A 141 0.32 16.66 2.86
CA ARG A 141 -0.34 17.94 2.66
C ARG A 141 -0.62 18.61 4.00
N ASP A 142 -0.10 19.79 4.17
CA ASP A 142 -0.48 20.71 5.26
C ASP A 142 -1.61 21.66 4.82
N SER A 143 -1.84 22.71 5.58
CA SER A 143 -2.90 23.69 5.32
C SER A 143 -2.76 24.45 3.98
N SER A 144 -1.61 24.44 3.35
CA SER A 144 -1.30 25.34 2.23
C SER A 144 -0.79 24.63 0.97
N SER A 145 -0.02 23.55 1.10
CA SER A 145 0.66 22.94 -0.04
C SER A 145 0.90 21.44 0.10
N ASN A 146 1.17 20.78 -1.03
CA ASN A 146 1.69 19.42 -1.04
C ASN A 146 3.20 19.47 -0.79
N ILE A 147 3.65 18.69 0.17
CA ILE A 147 5.07 18.58 0.53
C ILE A 147 5.56 17.20 0.17
N THR A 148 6.53 17.11 -0.71
CA THR A 148 7.20 15.84 -1.00
C THR A 148 8.26 15.60 0.06
N VAL A 149 8.02 14.61 0.92
CA VAL A 149 8.96 14.25 2.01
C VAL A 149 9.93 13.17 1.59
N LEU A 150 9.61 12.43 0.53
CA LEU A 150 10.44 11.34 0.04
C LEU A 150 10.19 11.12 -1.46
N THR A 151 11.24 10.91 -2.22
CA THR A 151 11.18 10.48 -3.62
C THR A 151 11.89 9.14 -3.77
N THR A 152 11.20 8.15 -4.29
CA THR A 152 11.72 6.80 -4.55
C THR A 152 11.92 6.60 -6.05
N THR A 153 12.78 7.36 -6.69
CA THR A 153 12.99 7.27 -8.15
C THR A 153 13.15 5.82 -8.63
N GLY A 154 12.54 5.48 -9.75
CA GLY A 154 12.66 4.14 -10.37
C GLY A 154 11.38 3.32 -10.42
N ILE A 155 10.24 3.86 -10.00
CA ILE A 155 8.96 3.18 -10.21
C ILE A 155 8.53 3.42 -11.67
N SER A 156 8.79 2.45 -12.53
CA SER A 156 8.47 2.50 -13.97
C SER A 156 7.14 1.80 -14.28
N ALA A 157 6.58 2.10 -15.46
CA ALA A 157 5.39 1.39 -15.94
C ALA A 157 5.72 -0.07 -16.29
N ALA A 158 4.72 -0.93 -16.20
CA ALA A 158 4.74 -2.36 -16.53
C ALA A 158 5.80 -3.21 -15.79
N THR A 159 6.43 -2.66 -14.75
CA THR A 159 7.43 -3.39 -13.96
C THR A 159 6.87 -3.64 -12.57
N PRO A 160 6.61 -4.90 -12.20
CA PRO A 160 6.22 -5.25 -10.84
C PRO A 160 7.34 -4.91 -9.85
N LEU A 161 6.96 -4.30 -8.74
CA LEU A 161 7.88 -3.97 -7.65
C LEU A 161 7.10 -3.83 -6.33
N PHE A 162 7.80 -3.94 -5.22
CA PHE A 162 7.25 -3.44 -3.96
C PHE A 162 8.00 -2.18 -3.51
N ALA A 163 7.20 -1.19 -3.09
CA ALA A 163 7.71 0.03 -2.48
C ALA A 163 7.48 -0.01 -0.97
N THR A 164 8.40 0.57 -0.21
CA THR A 164 8.27 0.70 1.24
C THR A 164 8.51 2.13 1.64
N PHE A 165 7.58 2.66 2.44
CA PHE A 165 7.67 3.98 3.04
C PHE A 165 7.69 3.81 4.55
N ARG A 166 8.76 4.27 5.19
CA ARG A 166 9.01 4.14 6.62
C ARG A 166 9.25 5.52 7.23
N SER A 167 8.67 5.77 8.40
CA SER A 167 8.83 7.04 9.10
C SER A 167 9.00 6.81 10.61
N SER A 168 9.95 7.54 11.20
CA SER A 168 10.07 7.67 12.67
C SER A 168 9.12 8.71 13.26
N GLY A 169 8.27 9.31 12.42
CA GLY A 169 7.45 10.47 12.73
C GLY A 169 7.95 11.72 11.97
N LEU A 170 9.19 12.10 12.19
CA LEU A 170 9.80 13.28 11.54
C LEU A 170 10.65 12.90 10.32
N ASN A 171 11.34 11.77 10.35
CA ASN A 171 12.25 11.34 9.28
C ASN A 171 11.61 10.24 8.44
N PHE A 172 11.95 10.22 7.16
CA PHE A 172 11.35 9.34 6.17
C PHE A 172 12.43 8.56 5.43
N THR A 173 12.19 7.27 5.19
CA THR A 173 13.05 6.43 4.36
C THR A 173 12.20 5.63 3.37
N GLY A 174 12.70 5.46 2.15
CA GLY A 174 12.04 4.75 1.08
C GLY A 174 12.89 3.63 0.50
N TYR A 175 12.23 2.52 0.20
CA TYR A 175 12.85 1.38 -0.44
C TYR A 175 12.08 1.01 -1.70
N LEU A 176 12.80 0.58 -2.73
CA LEU A 176 12.23 -0.16 -3.86
C LEU A 176 12.80 -1.57 -3.84
N ASN A 177 11.92 -2.54 -3.83
CA ASN A 177 12.28 -3.92 -3.57
C ASN A 177 13.08 -3.99 -2.25
N LYS A 178 14.26 -4.57 -2.24
CA LYS A 178 15.11 -4.66 -1.03
C LYS A 178 16.08 -3.50 -0.87
N THR A 179 16.12 -2.56 -1.82
CA THR A 179 17.13 -1.50 -1.89
C THR A 179 16.62 -0.22 -1.24
N LEU A 180 17.37 0.32 -0.28
CA LEU A 180 17.18 1.69 0.22
C LEU A 180 17.49 2.66 -0.93
N VAL A 181 16.50 3.42 -1.38
CA VAL A 181 16.66 4.33 -2.52
C VAL A 181 16.76 5.78 -2.10
N ASN A 182 16.19 6.14 -0.95
CA ASN A 182 16.27 7.51 -0.47
C ASN A 182 16.02 7.63 1.04
N THR A 183 16.58 8.70 1.62
CA THR A 183 16.21 9.24 2.92
C THR A 183 15.59 10.61 2.68
N GLY A 184 14.34 10.78 3.09
CA GLY A 184 13.58 11.98 2.82
C GLY A 184 13.96 13.15 3.72
N THR A 185 13.38 14.30 3.40
CA THR A 185 13.51 15.51 4.21
C THR A 185 12.72 15.35 5.51
N ALA A 186 13.31 15.75 6.63
CA ALA A 186 12.60 15.80 7.90
C ALA A 186 11.44 16.81 7.83
N TYR A 187 10.27 16.40 8.32
CA TYR A 187 9.09 17.24 8.31
C TYR A 187 8.22 16.99 9.54
N ASP A 188 7.93 18.05 10.29
CA ASP A 188 7.02 18.05 11.42
C ASP A 188 5.58 18.17 10.88
N ARG A 189 4.79 17.12 11.05
CA ARG A 189 3.38 17.09 10.62
C ARG A 189 2.45 17.70 11.64
N GLY A 190 2.93 17.96 12.86
CA GLY A 190 2.10 18.33 13.99
C GLY A 190 1.06 17.25 14.33
N THR A 191 -0.03 17.67 14.99
CA THR A 191 -1.15 16.77 15.31
C THR A 191 -2.15 16.75 14.17
N ILE A 192 -2.38 15.57 13.62
CA ILE A 192 -3.32 15.35 12.52
C ILE A 192 -4.44 14.39 12.91
N THR A 193 -5.63 14.59 12.32
CA THR A 193 -6.78 13.68 12.46
C THR A 193 -7.11 13.09 11.09
N LEU A 194 -6.98 11.78 10.97
CA LEU A 194 -7.25 11.02 9.76
C LEU A 194 -8.42 10.08 10.01
N ASN A 195 -9.40 10.08 9.12
CA ASN A 195 -10.59 9.21 9.20
C ASN A 195 -11.02 8.67 7.84
N ARG A 196 -10.24 8.92 6.78
CA ARG A 196 -10.48 8.38 5.45
C ARG A 196 -9.22 7.72 4.92
N GLY A 197 -9.32 6.45 4.57
CA GLY A 197 -8.33 5.72 3.81
C GLY A 197 -8.88 5.31 2.45
N THR A 198 -8.05 5.37 1.41
CA THR A 198 -8.38 4.88 0.07
C THR A 198 -7.25 4.05 -0.50
N ILE A 199 -7.62 3.05 -1.27
CA ILE A 199 -6.72 2.25 -2.11
C ILE A 199 -7.16 2.51 -3.55
N GLY A 200 -6.23 2.91 -4.43
CA GLY A 200 -6.49 3.15 -5.85
C GLY A 200 -6.85 4.60 -6.20
N ALA A 201 -6.98 5.52 -5.24
CA ALA A 201 -7.24 6.92 -5.55
C ALA A 201 -6.77 7.88 -4.45
N PHE A 202 -6.56 9.13 -4.82
CA PHE A 202 -6.47 10.25 -3.90
C PHE A 202 -7.86 10.80 -3.60
N SER A 203 -8.21 10.94 -2.33
CA SER A 203 -9.44 11.63 -1.90
C SER A 203 -9.16 13.09 -1.55
N SER A 204 -9.96 14.02 -2.06
CA SER A 204 -9.86 15.48 -1.85
C SER A 204 -8.96 16.23 -2.86
N ILE A 205 -9.15 15.93 -4.13
CA ILE A 205 -8.52 16.67 -5.24
C ILE A 205 -8.80 18.19 -5.11
N GLY A 206 -7.75 18.98 -5.34
CA GLY A 206 -7.85 20.44 -5.30
C GLY A 206 -8.19 21.01 -3.92
N GLY A 207 -8.08 20.21 -2.84
CA GLY A 207 -8.44 20.64 -1.49
C GLY A 207 -9.95 20.58 -1.20
N VAL A 208 -10.74 19.95 -2.08
CA VAL A 208 -12.18 19.77 -1.88
C VAL A 208 -12.43 18.39 -1.25
N VAL A 209 -13.02 18.36 -0.07
CA VAL A 209 -13.35 17.13 0.65
C VAL A 209 -14.32 16.26 -0.16
N GLY A 210 -14.01 14.98 -0.29
CA GLY A 210 -14.89 14.00 -0.96
C GLY A 210 -14.79 13.95 -2.48
N THR A 211 -13.89 14.72 -3.09
CA THR A 211 -13.54 14.54 -4.52
C THR A 211 -12.43 13.49 -4.64
N PHE A 212 -12.49 12.67 -5.68
CA PHE A 212 -11.52 11.62 -5.97
C PHE A 212 -10.82 11.90 -7.29
N GLY A 213 -9.59 11.45 -7.40
CA GLY A 213 -8.82 11.57 -8.63
C GLY A 213 -7.42 11.00 -8.49
N GLU A 214 -6.56 11.28 -9.47
CA GLU A 214 -5.24 10.66 -9.56
C GLU A 214 -5.36 9.14 -9.42
N PHE A 215 -6.39 8.57 -10.06
CA PHE A 215 -6.74 7.16 -9.96
C PHE A 215 -5.57 6.28 -10.38
N PHE A 216 -5.34 5.24 -9.59
CA PHE A 216 -4.30 4.27 -9.88
C PHE A 216 -4.68 3.45 -11.12
N ASN A 217 -3.77 3.34 -12.06
CA ASN A 217 -3.88 2.51 -13.25
C ASN A 217 -2.85 1.39 -13.16
N GLY A 218 -3.33 0.17 -12.93
CA GLY A 218 -2.46 -0.99 -12.76
C GLY A 218 -2.91 -1.95 -11.67
N LEU A 219 -1.99 -2.76 -11.20
CA LEU A 219 -2.23 -3.88 -10.29
C LEU A 219 -1.70 -3.60 -8.89
N ILE A 220 -2.47 -3.96 -7.88
CA ILE A 220 -2.02 -4.01 -6.49
C ILE A 220 -2.12 -5.45 -6.01
N GLY A 221 -0.97 -6.03 -5.64
CA GLY A 221 -0.87 -7.39 -5.15
C GLY A 221 -1.04 -7.49 -3.65
N GLU A 222 -0.36 -6.62 -2.90
CA GLU A 222 -0.41 -6.64 -1.45
C GLU A 222 -0.15 -5.25 -0.88
N LEU A 223 -0.86 -4.90 0.22
CA LEU A 223 -0.70 -3.64 0.91
C LEU A 223 -0.70 -3.89 2.42
N ILE A 224 0.37 -3.45 3.11
CA ILE A 224 0.63 -3.76 4.51
C ILE A 224 0.90 -2.47 5.26
N TYR A 225 0.20 -2.25 6.37
CA TYR A 225 0.32 -1.05 7.20
C TYR A 225 0.75 -1.39 8.62
N TYR A 226 1.80 -0.74 9.11
CA TYR A 226 2.21 -0.73 10.51
C TYR A 226 2.14 0.70 11.05
N ASN A 227 1.63 0.91 12.27
CA ASN A 227 1.56 2.21 12.93
C ASN A 227 2.80 2.52 13.77
N ARG A 228 3.93 2.01 13.39
CA ARG A 228 5.26 2.29 13.95
C ARG A 228 6.35 2.24 12.88
N GLU A 229 7.49 2.80 13.23
CA GLU A 229 8.71 2.59 12.46
C GLU A 229 9.22 1.17 12.69
N LEU A 230 9.25 0.34 11.66
CA LEU A 230 9.88 -0.98 11.73
C LEU A 230 11.40 -0.83 11.80
N THR A 231 12.07 -1.71 12.53
CA THR A 231 13.53 -1.84 12.51
C THR A 231 14.00 -2.29 11.13
N ALA A 232 15.29 -2.09 10.82
CA ALA A 232 15.86 -2.55 9.55
C ALA A 232 15.72 -4.08 9.37
N LEU A 233 15.81 -4.84 10.46
CA LEU A 233 15.64 -6.30 10.43
C LEU A 233 14.19 -6.68 10.06
N GLU A 234 13.20 -6.04 10.70
CA GLU A 234 11.78 -6.30 10.41
C GLU A 234 11.41 -5.90 8.98
N VAL A 235 11.93 -4.77 8.50
CA VAL A 235 11.79 -4.36 7.09
C VAL A 235 12.37 -5.44 6.17
N SER A 236 13.57 -5.95 6.47
CA SER A 236 14.19 -7.02 5.68
C SER A 236 13.35 -8.29 5.68
N GLN A 237 12.76 -8.68 6.81
CA GLN A 237 11.88 -9.87 6.89
C GLN A 237 10.62 -9.74 6.02
N VAL A 238 9.98 -8.56 6.01
CA VAL A 238 8.84 -8.30 5.12
C VAL A 238 9.28 -8.25 3.65
N HIS A 239 10.44 -7.67 3.36
CA HIS A 239 11.02 -7.66 2.00
C HIS A 239 11.33 -9.08 1.50
N ASP A 240 11.88 -9.95 2.34
CA ASP A 240 12.16 -11.35 1.98
C ASP A 240 10.86 -12.11 1.69
N TYR A 241 9.84 -11.89 2.52
CA TYR A 241 8.51 -12.42 2.29
C TYR A 241 7.93 -11.95 0.95
N LEU A 242 7.88 -10.62 0.70
CA LEU A 242 7.31 -10.08 -0.54
C LEU A 242 8.07 -10.54 -1.78
N SER A 243 9.41 -10.52 -1.71
CA SER A 243 10.26 -10.96 -2.79
C SER A 243 10.03 -12.44 -3.13
N ALA A 244 10.03 -13.31 -2.14
CA ALA A 244 9.83 -14.74 -2.34
C ALA A 244 8.41 -15.06 -2.85
N LYS A 245 7.39 -14.37 -2.33
CA LYS A 245 6.00 -14.57 -2.72
C LYS A 245 5.72 -14.07 -4.14
N TRP A 246 6.15 -12.86 -4.45
CA TRP A 246 5.80 -12.20 -5.72
C TRP A 246 6.84 -12.40 -6.84
N GLY A 247 7.95 -13.11 -6.56
CA GLY A 247 8.98 -13.42 -7.55
C GLY A 247 9.80 -12.20 -7.99
N ILE A 248 10.15 -11.30 -7.04
CA ILE A 248 10.85 -10.03 -7.29
C ILE A 248 12.18 -9.98 -6.57
#